data_72226f73425ef1b0b8a1428d67200197
#
_entry.id   72226f73425ef1b0b8a1428d67200197
#
_cell.length_a   1.000
_cell.length_b   1.000
_cell.length_c   1.000
_cell.angle_alpha   90.00
_cell.angle_beta   90.00
_cell.angle_gamma   90.00
#
_symmetry.space_group_name_H-M   'P 1'
#
loop_
_entity.id
_entity.type
_entity.pdbx_description
1 polymer ?
#
loop_
_entity_poly.entity_id
_entity_poly.type
_entity_poly.pdbx_seq_one_letter_code
_entity_poly.pdbx_strand_id
1 'polypeptide(L)'
;MGSKLWLLTDKYILGEYHQTKILEALKQRCRDQDVDFTLVLMDQIALTVIDGELGLQINKKIVTTYPQVIVVRVPTPTVQSDSGITVLRHLEKLGCRLVNRPQAILNCINKFWTFQELAGHGIPLPDTYSYGGHDEFSKMIDAAEPLGYPVVVKNTRGHQGKAVFLARDKHHLLDISHLMRHDTPYLFQKYVKESHGKDIRVVVVGGCIIGSMLRCSADGRMQSNCYLGGVGVKCSLNEQGRLLALQVSEILGMDVCGIDLLLKDNGSFVVCEANANVAFAEFDPACQLDLGSIIADYALSLLPSRLSKEIPLLDALPMSRETDEANMQASSTIRSSNDASSCCNSVSDGEEIRDSINVPKPCSPVLSDCIYDVDK
;
A
#
# COMPACT_ATOMS: atom_id res chain seq x y z
N MET A 1 -2.47 -11.96 28.60
CA MET A 1 -3.31 -12.55 27.53
C MET A 1 -2.37 -13.00 26.42
N GLY A 2 -2.59 -14.19 25.82
CA GLY A 2 -1.79 -14.68 24.69
C GLY A 2 -1.95 -13.79 23.45
N SER A 3 -0.95 -13.79 22.56
CA SER A 3 -1.02 -13.08 21.28
C SER A 3 -2.04 -13.77 20.37
N LYS A 4 -2.83 -12.95 19.64
CA LYS A 4 -3.86 -13.43 18.71
C LYS A 4 -3.62 -12.86 17.31
N LEU A 5 -3.75 -13.70 16.29
CA LEU A 5 -3.63 -13.33 14.89
C LEU A 5 -4.80 -13.93 14.10
N TRP A 6 -5.41 -13.12 13.24
CA TRP A 6 -6.44 -13.60 12.32
C TRP A 6 -5.98 -13.53 10.87
N LEU A 7 -6.45 -14.49 10.06
CA LEU A 7 -6.52 -14.36 8.61
C LEU A 7 -7.96 -14.02 8.23
N LEU A 8 -8.18 -12.83 7.68
CA LEU A 8 -9.46 -12.40 7.15
C LEU A 8 -9.49 -12.60 5.65
N THR A 9 -10.43 -13.41 5.16
CA THR A 9 -10.56 -13.73 3.74
C THR A 9 -12.03 -13.93 3.34
N ASP A 10 -12.25 -14.32 2.10
CA ASP A 10 -13.58 -14.63 1.55
C ASP A 10 -13.66 -16.12 1.21
N LYS A 11 -14.81 -16.72 1.41
CA LYS A 11 -15.05 -18.15 1.13
C LYS A 11 -14.84 -18.51 -0.34
N TYR A 12 -15.09 -17.57 -1.27
CA TYR A 12 -14.97 -17.82 -2.69
C TYR A 12 -13.55 -17.98 -3.20
N ILE A 13 -12.57 -17.42 -2.47
CA ILE A 13 -11.14 -17.50 -2.83
C ILE A 13 -10.33 -18.39 -1.90
N LEU A 14 -10.94 -18.96 -0.86
CA LEU A 14 -10.23 -19.71 0.17
C LEU A 14 -9.40 -20.89 -0.38
N GLY A 15 -9.84 -21.50 -1.47
CA GLY A 15 -9.14 -22.60 -2.16
C GLY A 15 -8.09 -22.16 -3.17
N GLU A 16 -7.93 -20.85 -3.43
CA GLU A 16 -6.90 -20.37 -4.34
C GLU A 16 -5.49 -20.55 -3.76
N TYR A 17 -4.50 -20.73 -4.63
CA TYR A 17 -3.10 -20.95 -4.25
C TYR A 17 -2.62 -19.96 -3.19
N HIS A 18 -2.81 -18.66 -3.41
CA HIS A 18 -2.34 -17.61 -2.51
C HIS A 18 -2.91 -17.72 -1.10
N GLN A 19 -4.21 -18.02 -0.99
CA GLN A 19 -4.91 -18.13 0.28
C GLN A 19 -4.47 -19.39 1.02
N THR A 20 -4.37 -20.52 0.30
CA THR A 20 -3.93 -21.80 0.85
C THR A 20 -2.52 -21.67 1.42
N LYS A 21 -1.58 -21.10 0.67
CA LYS A 21 -0.19 -20.91 1.11
C LYS A 21 -0.07 -20.04 2.36
N ILE A 22 -0.74 -18.90 2.39
CA ILE A 22 -0.75 -18.02 3.58
C ILE A 22 -1.42 -18.70 4.77
N LEU A 23 -2.54 -19.38 4.55
CA LEU A 23 -3.27 -20.10 5.62
C LEU A 23 -2.41 -21.20 6.25
N GLU A 24 -1.75 -22.02 5.42
CA GLU A 24 -0.87 -23.08 5.89
C GLU A 24 0.33 -22.53 6.66
N ALA A 25 0.99 -21.49 6.11
CA ALA A 25 2.12 -20.84 6.76
C ALA A 25 1.73 -20.23 8.12
N LEU A 26 0.62 -19.47 8.16
CA LEU A 26 0.13 -18.87 9.41
C LEU A 26 -0.23 -19.94 10.45
N LYS A 27 -0.93 -21.02 10.06
CA LYS A 27 -1.25 -22.12 10.97
C LYS A 27 0.00 -22.76 11.56
N GLN A 28 1.03 -22.99 10.75
CA GLN A 28 2.27 -23.57 11.20
C GLN A 28 3.03 -22.64 12.15
N ARG A 29 3.29 -21.40 11.72
CA ARG A 29 4.05 -20.41 12.48
C ARG A 29 3.38 -20.03 13.81
N CYS A 30 2.05 -19.89 13.81
CA CYS A 30 1.31 -19.58 15.04
C CYS A 30 1.37 -20.73 16.04
N ARG A 31 1.33 -22.00 15.59
CA ARG A 31 1.54 -23.16 16.46
C ARG A 31 2.95 -23.16 17.06
N ASP A 32 3.97 -22.94 16.23
CA ASP A 32 5.37 -22.97 16.67
C ASP A 32 5.68 -21.87 17.70
N GLN A 33 4.95 -20.74 17.65
CA GLN A 33 5.15 -19.59 18.53
C GLN A 33 4.07 -19.43 19.61
N ASP A 34 3.18 -20.41 19.78
CA ASP A 34 2.06 -20.37 20.75
C ASP A 34 1.20 -19.10 20.62
N VAL A 35 0.82 -18.77 19.37
CA VAL A 35 -0.08 -17.67 19.00
C VAL A 35 -1.47 -18.24 18.70
N ASP A 36 -2.51 -17.66 19.26
CA ASP A 36 -3.91 -18.03 18.99
C ASP A 36 -4.29 -17.56 17.57
N PHE A 37 -4.43 -18.53 16.66
CA PHE A 37 -4.74 -18.27 15.26
C PHE A 37 -6.20 -18.58 14.92
N THR A 38 -6.86 -17.64 14.24
CA THR A 38 -8.24 -17.82 13.75
C THR A 38 -8.36 -17.43 12.27
N LEU A 39 -8.95 -18.33 11.47
CA LEU A 39 -9.44 -18.01 10.13
C LEU A 39 -10.86 -17.41 10.27
N VAL A 40 -11.06 -16.21 9.73
CA VAL A 40 -12.34 -15.50 9.73
C VAL A 40 -12.76 -15.21 8.29
N LEU A 41 -14.01 -15.52 7.96
CA LEU A 41 -14.58 -15.22 6.65
C LEU A 41 -15.44 -13.95 6.71
N MET A 42 -15.42 -13.16 5.64
CA MET A 42 -16.17 -11.89 5.56
C MET A 42 -17.67 -12.06 5.84
N ASP A 43 -18.29 -13.13 5.35
CA ASP A 43 -19.71 -13.40 5.51
C ASP A 43 -20.12 -13.89 6.92
N GLN A 44 -19.15 -14.15 7.79
CA GLN A 44 -19.38 -14.52 9.20
C GLN A 44 -19.50 -13.32 10.15
N ILE A 45 -19.11 -12.13 9.67
CA ILE A 45 -18.94 -10.94 10.48
C ILE A 45 -20.26 -10.12 10.55
N ALA A 46 -20.63 -9.75 11.75
CA ALA A 46 -21.63 -8.70 11.98
C ALA A 46 -21.01 -7.60 12.85
N LEU A 47 -21.13 -6.36 12.39
CA LEU A 47 -20.63 -5.17 13.06
C LEU A 47 -21.74 -4.58 13.93
N THR A 48 -21.40 -4.12 15.12
CA THR A 48 -22.39 -3.50 16.03
C THR A 48 -21.87 -2.17 16.57
N VAL A 49 -22.80 -1.27 16.84
CA VAL A 49 -22.61 -0.09 17.68
C VAL A 49 -23.74 -0.13 18.70
N ILE A 50 -23.42 -0.44 19.95
CA ILE A 50 -24.40 -0.58 21.03
C ILE A 50 -23.94 0.33 22.16
N ASP A 51 -24.83 1.17 22.67
CA ASP A 51 -24.55 2.15 23.73
C ASP A 51 -23.34 3.06 23.41
N GLY A 52 -23.12 3.35 22.12
CA GLY A 52 -22.01 4.16 21.64
C GLY A 52 -20.69 3.40 21.46
N GLU A 53 -20.62 2.13 21.83
CA GLU A 53 -19.43 1.30 21.75
C GLU A 53 -19.42 0.40 20.52
N LEU A 54 -18.24 0.30 19.87
CA LEU A 54 -18.03 -0.60 18.76
C LEU A 54 -17.95 -2.04 19.22
N GLY A 55 -18.62 -2.94 18.53
CA GLY A 55 -18.61 -4.36 18.81
C GLY A 55 -18.56 -5.22 17.55
N LEU A 56 -18.24 -6.49 17.72
CA LEU A 56 -18.10 -7.47 16.67
C LEU A 56 -18.74 -8.80 17.04
N GLN A 57 -19.45 -9.40 16.11
CA GLN A 57 -19.91 -10.78 16.22
C GLN A 57 -19.34 -11.62 15.07
N ILE A 58 -18.94 -12.84 15.36
CA ILE A 58 -18.56 -13.84 14.36
C ILE A 58 -19.47 -15.05 14.57
N ASN A 59 -20.17 -15.45 13.50
CA ASN A 59 -21.18 -16.53 13.54
C ASN A 59 -22.18 -16.34 14.70
N LYS A 60 -22.70 -15.11 14.86
CA LYS A 60 -23.66 -14.69 15.89
C LYS A 60 -23.11 -14.74 17.34
N LYS A 61 -21.83 -15.00 17.55
CA LYS A 61 -21.17 -14.97 18.88
C LYS A 61 -20.42 -13.66 19.04
N ILE A 62 -20.64 -13.00 20.20
CA ILE A 62 -19.94 -11.76 20.54
C ILE A 62 -18.45 -12.06 20.71
N VAL A 63 -17.62 -11.25 20.09
CA VAL A 63 -16.17 -11.28 20.25
C VAL A 63 -15.79 -10.34 21.38
N THR A 64 -15.21 -10.88 22.45
CA THR A 64 -14.82 -10.12 23.65
C THR A 64 -13.33 -9.74 23.65
N THR A 65 -12.52 -10.39 22.83
CA THR A 65 -11.07 -10.12 22.73
C THR A 65 -10.65 -10.11 21.27
N TYR A 66 -10.12 -9.00 20.83
CA TYR A 66 -9.71 -8.79 19.45
C TYR A 66 -8.26 -9.25 19.20
N PRO A 67 -7.91 -9.64 17.96
CA PRO A 67 -6.53 -9.96 17.61
C PRO A 67 -5.69 -8.69 17.57
N GLN A 68 -4.40 -8.84 17.84
CA GLN A 68 -3.44 -7.75 17.66
C GLN A 68 -3.14 -7.51 16.17
N VAL A 69 -3.09 -8.59 15.38
CA VAL A 69 -2.79 -8.53 13.94
C VAL A 69 -3.84 -9.28 13.14
N ILE A 70 -4.25 -8.70 12.01
CA ILE A 70 -5.14 -9.32 11.03
C ILE A 70 -4.45 -9.27 9.66
N VAL A 71 -4.16 -10.44 9.09
CA VAL A 71 -3.74 -10.54 7.68
C VAL A 71 -5.00 -10.46 6.81
N VAL A 72 -5.06 -9.45 5.94
CA VAL A 72 -6.22 -9.19 5.08
C VAL A 72 -5.95 -9.74 3.68
N ARG A 73 -6.71 -10.78 3.31
CA ARG A 73 -6.65 -11.41 1.98
C ARG A 73 -8.05 -11.52 1.39
N VAL A 74 -8.67 -10.38 1.17
CA VAL A 74 -10.04 -10.24 0.66
C VAL A 74 -10.00 -9.86 -0.82
N PRO A 75 -10.86 -10.43 -1.68
CA PRO A 75 -10.87 -10.11 -3.12
C PRO A 75 -11.03 -8.62 -3.39
N THR A 76 -10.35 -8.13 -4.44
CA THR A 76 -10.45 -6.72 -4.84
C THR A 76 -11.91 -6.24 -5.02
N PRO A 77 -12.83 -6.97 -5.67
CA PRO A 77 -14.22 -6.55 -5.77
C PRO A 77 -14.92 -6.37 -4.42
N THR A 78 -14.58 -7.20 -3.43
CA THR A 78 -15.15 -7.09 -2.08
C THR A 78 -14.70 -5.83 -1.37
N VAL A 79 -13.40 -5.49 -1.45
CA VAL A 79 -12.88 -4.25 -0.83
C VAL A 79 -13.21 -2.98 -1.63
N GLN A 80 -13.66 -3.12 -2.87
CA GLN A 80 -14.23 -2.02 -3.66
C GLN A 80 -15.67 -1.68 -3.28
N SER A 81 -16.34 -2.52 -2.48
CA SER A 81 -17.68 -2.27 -1.95
C SER A 81 -17.64 -1.54 -0.61
N ASP A 82 -18.64 -0.72 -0.34
CA ASP A 82 -18.78 -0.03 0.94
C ASP A 82 -18.82 -1.00 2.12
N SER A 83 -19.47 -2.14 1.97
CA SER A 83 -19.55 -3.17 3.01
C SER A 83 -18.18 -3.76 3.36
N GLY A 84 -17.38 -4.08 2.34
CA GLY A 84 -16.05 -4.65 2.54
C GLY A 84 -15.12 -3.69 3.28
N ILE A 85 -15.03 -2.45 2.80
CA ILE A 85 -14.16 -1.45 3.45
C ILE A 85 -14.66 -1.07 4.84
N THR A 86 -15.99 -1.09 5.07
CA THR A 86 -16.57 -0.84 6.39
C THR A 86 -16.11 -1.86 7.42
N VAL A 87 -16.05 -3.15 7.06
CA VAL A 87 -15.52 -4.20 7.96
C VAL A 87 -14.07 -3.91 8.32
N LEU A 88 -13.22 -3.60 7.34
CA LEU A 88 -11.80 -3.34 7.60
C LEU A 88 -11.60 -2.11 8.49
N ARG A 89 -12.32 -1.01 8.22
CA ARG A 89 -12.26 0.20 9.06
C ARG A 89 -12.77 -0.05 10.49
N HIS A 90 -13.80 -0.87 10.65
CA HIS A 90 -14.32 -1.22 11.96
C HIS A 90 -13.29 -2.02 12.77
N LEU A 91 -12.66 -3.02 12.17
CA LEU A 91 -11.61 -3.80 12.81
C LEU A 91 -10.39 -2.93 13.22
N GLU A 92 -9.99 -1.99 12.36
CA GLU A 92 -8.92 -1.04 12.70
C GLU A 92 -9.31 -0.14 13.89
N LYS A 93 -10.57 0.36 13.93
CA LYS A 93 -11.09 1.16 15.06
C LYS A 93 -11.20 0.36 16.37
N LEU A 94 -11.36 -0.95 16.29
CA LEU A 94 -11.29 -1.85 17.45
C LEU A 94 -9.84 -2.09 17.95
N GLY A 95 -8.85 -1.43 17.33
CA GLY A 95 -7.44 -1.50 17.72
C GLY A 95 -6.64 -2.63 17.05
N CYS A 96 -7.21 -3.33 16.07
CA CYS A 96 -6.49 -4.36 15.33
C CYS A 96 -5.51 -3.73 14.33
N ARG A 97 -4.29 -4.29 14.20
CA ARG A 97 -3.33 -3.95 13.14
C ARG A 97 -3.62 -4.78 11.90
N LEU A 98 -4.14 -4.15 10.85
CA LEU A 98 -4.42 -4.82 9.59
C LEU A 98 -3.20 -4.78 8.66
N VAL A 99 -2.94 -5.87 7.97
CA VAL A 99 -1.93 -6.02 6.90
C VAL A 99 -2.66 -6.42 5.60
N ASN A 100 -2.92 -5.50 4.65
CA ASN A 100 -2.67 -4.05 4.70
C ASN A 100 -3.75 -3.29 5.47
N ARG A 101 -3.44 -2.06 5.90
CA ARG A 101 -4.40 -1.13 6.51
C ARG A 101 -5.49 -0.71 5.51
N PRO A 102 -6.70 -0.34 5.99
CA PRO A 102 -7.81 0.05 5.13
C PRO A 102 -7.46 1.21 4.18
N GLN A 103 -6.73 2.22 4.65
CA GLN A 103 -6.33 3.36 3.82
C GLN A 103 -5.38 2.94 2.69
N ALA A 104 -4.40 2.09 2.97
CA ALA A 104 -3.48 1.57 1.95
C ALA A 104 -4.22 0.76 0.87
N ILE A 105 -5.22 -0.02 1.28
CA ILE A 105 -6.09 -0.74 0.33
C ILE A 105 -6.88 0.26 -0.52
N LEU A 106 -7.49 1.29 0.11
CA LEU A 106 -8.24 2.32 -0.60
C LEU A 106 -7.38 3.05 -1.64
N ASN A 107 -6.13 3.37 -1.31
CA ASN A 107 -5.19 4.02 -2.22
C ASN A 107 -4.89 3.18 -3.48
N CYS A 108 -5.19 1.87 -3.46
CA CYS A 108 -4.89 0.94 -4.55
C CYS A 108 -6.12 0.40 -5.29
N ILE A 109 -7.34 0.53 -4.78
CA ILE A 109 -8.54 -0.05 -5.41
C ILE A 109 -9.01 0.71 -6.65
N ASN A 110 -8.53 1.94 -6.85
CA ASN A 110 -8.80 2.75 -8.02
C ASN A 110 -7.45 3.25 -8.58
N LYS A 111 -7.14 2.92 -9.83
CA LYS A 111 -5.87 3.25 -10.47
C LYS A 111 -5.56 4.75 -10.49
N PHE A 112 -6.60 5.59 -10.62
CA PHE A 112 -6.39 7.03 -10.62
C PHE A 112 -6.13 7.56 -9.21
N TRP A 113 -6.76 7.00 -8.17
CA TRP A 113 -6.44 7.33 -6.78
C TRP A 113 -4.99 7.01 -6.44
N THR A 114 -4.49 5.84 -6.88
CA THR A 114 -3.06 5.50 -6.74
C THR A 114 -2.16 6.59 -7.33
N PHE A 115 -2.48 7.09 -8.51
CA PHE A 115 -1.70 8.15 -9.15
C PHE A 115 -1.83 9.50 -8.44
N GLN A 116 -3.01 9.82 -7.87
CA GLN A 116 -3.20 11.02 -7.05
C GLN A 116 -2.32 11.00 -5.80
N GLU A 117 -2.24 9.85 -5.12
CA GLU A 117 -1.36 9.68 -3.94
C GLU A 117 0.13 9.78 -4.30
N LEU A 118 0.53 9.27 -5.46
CA LEU A 118 1.92 9.30 -5.92
C LEU A 118 2.33 10.64 -6.54
N ALA A 119 1.37 11.45 -7.01
CA ALA A 119 1.64 12.74 -7.61
C ALA A 119 2.25 13.72 -6.60
N GLY A 120 3.21 14.52 -7.04
CA GLY A 120 3.92 15.48 -6.18
C GLY A 120 5.08 14.91 -5.37
N HIS A 121 5.28 13.58 -5.40
CA HIS A 121 6.39 12.90 -4.70
C HIS A 121 7.59 12.58 -5.61
N GLY A 122 7.63 13.14 -6.82
CA GLY A 122 8.71 12.86 -7.77
C GLY A 122 8.69 11.44 -8.37
N ILE A 123 7.61 10.69 -8.17
CA ILE A 123 7.43 9.35 -8.72
C ILE A 123 7.17 9.44 -10.23
N PRO A 124 7.97 8.79 -11.09
CA PRO A 124 7.72 8.75 -12.53
C PRO A 124 6.42 8.00 -12.83
N LEU A 125 5.44 8.73 -13.38
CA LEU A 125 4.14 8.23 -13.80
C LEU A 125 3.94 8.49 -15.29
N PRO A 126 3.21 7.65 -16.03
CA PRO A 126 2.79 8.00 -17.38
C PRO A 126 1.71 9.09 -17.32
N ASP A 127 1.76 10.06 -18.24
CA ASP A 127 0.74 11.10 -18.35
C ASP A 127 -0.65 10.45 -18.42
N THR A 128 -1.56 10.89 -17.55
CA THR A 128 -2.85 10.22 -17.36
C THR A 128 -3.97 11.23 -17.16
N TYR A 129 -5.07 11.01 -17.87
CA TYR A 129 -6.31 11.77 -17.74
C TYR A 129 -7.41 10.87 -17.17
N SER A 130 -8.30 11.43 -16.37
CA SER A 130 -9.53 10.79 -15.90
C SER A 130 -10.64 11.84 -15.82
N TYR A 131 -11.87 11.43 -15.56
CA TYR A 131 -13.03 12.31 -15.57
C TYR A 131 -14.00 11.96 -14.44
N GLY A 132 -14.84 12.95 -14.08
CA GLY A 132 -15.72 12.87 -12.92
C GLY A 132 -17.17 12.46 -13.19
N GLY A 133 -17.58 12.26 -14.46
CA GLY A 133 -18.98 12.01 -14.83
C GLY A 133 -19.19 10.81 -15.72
N HIS A 134 -20.41 10.25 -15.69
CA HIS A 134 -20.77 9.08 -16.51
C HIS A 134 -20.97 9.42 -17.99
N ASP A 135 -21.47 10.62 -18.29
CA ASP A 135 -21.84 11.06 -19.63
C ASP A 135 -20.74 11.83 -20.36
N GLU A 136 -19.53 11.89 -19.77
CA GLU A 136 -18.45 12.75 -20.24
C GLU A 136 -17.39 12.02 -21.09
N PHE A 137 -17.60 10.75 -21.40
CA PHE A 137 -16.58 9.94 -22.09
C PHE A 137 -16.17 10.55 -23.45
N SER A 138 -17.13 11.03 -24.24
CA SER A 138 -16.84 11.67 -25.55
C SER A 138 -16.00 12.94 -25.39
N LYS A 139 -16.28 13.75 -24.38
CA LYS A 139 -15.47 14.94 -24.05
C LYS A 139 -14.06 14.57 -23.62
N MET A 140 -13.90 13.42 -22.93
CA MET A 140 -12.59 12.92 -22.53
C MET A 140 -11.74 12.46 -23.71
N ILE A 141 -12.33 11.97 -24.79
CA ILE A 141 -11.61 11.63 -26.01
C ILE A 141 -10.88 12.88 -26.53
N ASP A 142 -11.57 14.01 -26.61
CA ASP A 142 -10.97 15.26 -27.06
C ASP A 142 -9.96 15.82 -26.05
N ALA A 143 -10.28 15.77 -24.76
CA ALA A 143 -9.38 16.24 -23.70
C ALA A 143 -8.09 15.43 -23.59
N ALA A 144 -8.12 14.12 -23.92
CA ALA A 144 -6.96 13.24 -23.89
C ALA A 144 -6.10 13.26 -25.17
N GLU A 145 -6.54 13.99 -26.20
CA GLU A 145 -5.82 14.09 -27.48
C GLU A 145 -4.33 14.51 -27.33
N PRO A 146 -3.94 15.39 -26.38
CA PRO A 146 -2.54 15.71 -26.15
C PRO A 146 -1.65 14.54 -25.72
N LEU A 147 -2.22 13.42 -25.24
CA LEU A 147 -1.45 12.20 -24.94
C LEU A 147 -0.86 11.55 -26.20
N GLY A 148 -1.45 11.85 -27.37
CA GLY A 148 -1.13 11.22 -28.62
C GLY A 148 -1.63 9.78 -28.73
N TYR A 149 -1.48 9.21 -29.92
CA TYR A 149 -1.85 7.82 -30.18
C TYR A 149 -0.59 6.97 -30.49
N PRO A 150 -0.62 5.68 -30.15
CA PRO A 150 -1.69 4.97 -29.47
C PRO A 150 -1.86 5.41 -27.99
N VAL A 151 -3.09 5.37 -27.49
CA VAL A 151 -3.42 5.69 -26.10
C VAL A 151 -3.97 4.45 -25.38
N VAL A 152 -3.58 4.26 -24.13
CA VAL A 152 -4.10 3.18 -23.27
C VAL A 152 -5.34 3.66 -22.55
N VAL A 153 -6.42 2.88 -22.63
CA VAL A 153 -7.67 3.14 -21.93
C VAL A 153 -7.91 2.03 -20.91
N LYS A 154 -8.08 2.39 -19.64
CA LYS A 154 -8.24 1.42 -18.54
C LYS A 154 -9.46 1.78 -17.70
N ASN A 155 -10.26 0.78 -17.31
CA ASN A 155 -11.22 0.95 -16.24
C ASN A 155 -10.46 1.23 -14.93
N THR A 156 -10.86 2.28 -14.19
CA THR A 156 -10.15 2.70 -12.96
C THR A 156 -10.18 1.64 -11.87
N ARG A 157 -11.23 0.81 -11.82
CA ARG A 157 -11.43 -0.30 -10.87
C ARG A 157 -11.23 -1.68 -11.48
N GLY A 158 -10.76 -1.76 -12.74
CA GLY A 158 -10.45 -3.03 -13.42
C GLY A 158 -9.32 -3.80 -12.75
N HIS A 159 -9.34 -5.12 -12.85
CA HIS A 159 -8.33 -6.02 -12.30
C HIS A 159 -7.95 -7.11 -13.33
N GLN A 160 -6.82 -7.78 -13.13
CA GLN A 160 -6.35 -8.91 -13.94
C GLN A 160 -6.17 -8.58 -15.43
N GLY A 161 -5.89 -7.31 -15.80
CA GLY A 161 -5.77 -6.90 -17.20
C GLY A 161 -7.08 -6.80 -17.97
N LYS A 162 -8.23 -7.06 -17.32
CA LYS A 162 -9.57 -6.90 -17.91
C LYS A 162 -9.89 -5.41 -18.07
N ALA A 163 -10.62 -5.06 -19.13
CA ALA A 163 -11.02 -3.69 -19.46
C ALA A 163 -9.79 -2.73 -19.60
N VAL A 164 -8.74 -3.22 -20.27
CA VAL A 164 -7.57 -2.46 -20.69
C VAL A 164 -7.47 -2.56 -22.20
N PHE A 165 -7.47 -1.41 -22.90
CA PHE A 165 -7.49 -1.32 -24.35
C PHE A 165 -6.35 -0.44 -24.84
N LEU A 166 -5.85 -0.71 -26.05
CA LEU A 166 -4.91 0.14 -26.77
C LEU A 166 -5.64 0.72 -27.98
N ALA A 167 -6.02 1.99 -27.92
CA ALA A 167 -6.61 2.69 -29.05
C ALA A 167 -5.49 3.26 -29.95
N ARG A 168 -5.47 2.86 -31.22
CA ARG A 168 -4.41 3.23 -32.18
C ARG A 168 -4.55 4.66 -32.69
N ASP A 169 -5.80 5.11 -32.79
CA ASP A 169 -6.21 6.43 -33.25
C ASP A 169 -7.55 6.81 -32.66
N LYS A 170 -8.04 8.02 -32.97
CA LYS A 170 -9.29 8.57 -32.47
C LYS A 170 -10.51 7.74 -32.90
N HIS A 171 -10.55 7.23 -34.14
CA HIS A 171 -11.66 6.43 -34.62
C HIS A 171 -11.76 5.10 -33.87
N HIS A 172 -10.62 4.42 -33.72
CA HIS A 172 -10.56 3.19 -32.92
C HIS A 172 -10.98 3.43 -31.45
N LEU A 173 -10.63 4.58 -30.88
CA LEU A 173 -11.05 4.94 -29.53
C LEU A 173 -12.57 5.15 -29.45
N LEU A 174 -13.17 5.78 -30.45
CA LEU A 174 -14.62 5.94 -30.53
C LEU A 174 -15.33 4.57 -30.65
N ASP A 175 -14.81 3.65 -31.48
CA ASP A 175 -15.37 2.30 -31.60
C ASP A 175 -15.31 1.54 -30.27
N ILE A 176 -14.16 1.61 -29.56
CA ILE A 176 -14.00 1.03 -28.22
C ILE A 176 -15.04 1.62 -27.25
N SER A 177 -15.29 2.92 -27.30
CA SER A 177 -16.21 3.60 -26.41
C SER A 177 -17.63 3.04 -26.44
N HIS A 178 -18.09 2.56 -27.59
CA HIS A 178 -19.40 1.95 -27.75
C HIS A 178 -19.52 0.56 -27.08
N LEU A 179 -18.38 -0.09 -26.81
CA LEU A 179 -18.30 -1.40 -26.15
C LEU A 179 -18.07 -1.31 -24.64
N MET A 180 -17.72 -0.11 -24.16
CA MET A 180 -17.38 0.09 -22.76
C MET A 180 -18.62 0.28 -21.91
N ARG A 181 -18.53 -0.17 -20.65
CA ARG A 181 -19.53 0.16 -19.64
C ARG A 181 -19.25 1.54 -19.10
N HIS A 182 -20.27 2.37 -19.01
CA HIS A 182 -20.15 3.76 -18.52
C HIS A 182 -20.53 3.91 -17.03
N ASP A 183 -20.74 2.80 -16.32
CA ASP A 183 -21.06 2.79 -14.88
C ASP A 183 -19.85 3.06 -13.97
N THR A 184 -18.64 3.01 -14.52
CA THR A 184 -17.41 3.33 -13.83
C THR A 184 -16.51 4.19 -14.71
N PRO A 185 -15.72 5.13 -14.13
CA PRO A 185 -14.82 5.97 -14.91
C PRO A 185 -13.66 5.15 -15.50
N TYR A 186 -13.17 5.63 -16.62
CA TYR A 186 -11.95 5.14 -17.26
C TYR A 186 -10.85 6.20 -17.14
N LEU A 187 -9.61 5.76 -17.25
CA LEU A 187 -8.48 6.64 -17.45
C LEU A 187 -7.89 6.45 -18.85
N PHE A 188 -7.35 7.53 -19.36
CA PHE A 188 -6.61 7.61 -20.63
C PHE A 188 -5.16 7.85 -20.27
N GLN A 189 -4.26 7.02 -20.76
CA GLN A 189 -2.88 7.03 -20.32
C GLN A 189 -1.94 6.94 -21.52
N LYS A 190 -0.89 7.75 -21.46
CA LYS A 190 0.18 7.70 -22.44
C LYS A 190 0.75 6.30 -22.55
N TYR A 191 0.82 5.81 -23.76
CA TYR A 191 1.34 4.49 -24.01
C TYR A 191 2.87 4.48 -23.93
N VAL A 192 3.40 3.56 -23.10
CA VAL A 192 4.84 3.30 -22.99
C VAL A 192 5.19 2.17 -23.95
N LYS A 193 5.56 2.51 -25.18
CA LYS A 193 5.77 1.55 -26.29
C LYS A 193 6.87 0.54 -26.01
N GLU A 194 7.89 0.94 -25.26
CA GLU A 194 9.06 0.15 -24.90
C GLU A 194 8.67 -1.04 -24.00
N SER A 195 7.54 -0.91 -23.31
CA SER A 195 6.95 -1.94 -22.45
C SER A 195 5.76 -2.66 -23.08
N HIS A 196 5.67 -2.66 -24.45
CA HIS A 196 4.61 -3.45 -25.09
C HIS A 196 4.75 -4.93 -24.76
N GLY A 197 3.71 -5.50 -24.19
CA GLY A 197 3.67 -6.91 -23.81
C GLY A 197 4.62 -7.30 -22.68
N LYS A 198 5.20 -6.34 -21.94
CA LYS A 198 6.10 -6.63 -20.81
C LYS A 198 6.01 -5.59 -19.72
N ASP A 199 6.18 -6.05 -18.49
CA ASP A 199 6.34 -5.22 -17.30
C ASP A 199 7.15 -5.97 -16.23
N ILE A 200 7.56 -5.28 -15.18
CA ILE A 200 8.26 -5.90 -14.06
C ILE A 200 7.36 -5.80 -12.83
N ARG A 201 6.99 -6.95 -12.24
CA ARG A 201 6.36 -7.07 -10.94
C ARG A 201 7.42 -7.11 -9.85
N VAL A 202 7.39 -6.14 -8.95
CA VAL A 202 8.21 -6.12 -7.73
C VAL A 202 7.32 -6.42 -6.56
N VAL A 203 7.72 -7.36 -5.70
CA VAL A 203 7.00 -7.66 -4.46
C VAL A 203 7.75 -7.05 -3.29
N VAL A 204 7.00 -6.30 -2.46
CA VAL A 204 7.51 -5.66 -1.24
C VAL A 204 6.71 -6.20 -0.05
N VAL A 205 7.41 -6.59 1.02
CA VAL A 205 6.83 -7.00 2.30
C VAL A 205 7.58 -6.29 3.42
N GLY A 206 6.87 -5.58 4.29
CA GLY A 206 7.45 -4.91 5.43
C GLY A 206 8.54 -3.88 5.07
N GLY A 207 8.41 -3.20 3.94
CA GLY A 207 9.41 -2.25 3.45
C GLY A 207 10.67 -2.89 2.83
N CYS A 208 10.67 -4.21 2.62
CA CYS A 208 11.76 -4.95 1.98
C CYS A 208 11.34 -5.50 0.62
N ILE A 209 12.19 -5.36 -0.40
CA ILE A 209 11.98 -6.01 -1.69
C ILE A 209 12.28 -7.49 -1.54
N ILE A 210 11.26 -8.34 -1.77
CA ILE A 210 11.37 -9.79 -1.68
C ILE A 210 11.89 -10.38 -3.00
N GLY A 211 11.50 -9.79 -4.12
CA GLY A 211 11.96 -10.21 -5.43
C GLY A 211 11.31 -9.40 -6.54
N SER A 212 11.77 -9.65 -7.76
CA SER A 212 11.21 -9.05 -8.96
C SER A 212 11.13 -10.05 -10.12
N MET A 213 10.07 -9.93 -10.92
CA MET A 213 9.73 -10.84 -12.00
C MET A 213 9.37 -10.03 -13.25
N LEU A 214 10.08 -10.24 -14.34
CA LEU A 214 9.70 -9.76 -15.66
C LEU A 214 8.53 -10.63 -16.13
N ARG A 215 7.40 -9.99 -16.49
CA ARG A 215 6.26 -10.65 -17.11
C ARG A 215 6.24 -10.31 -18.59
N CYS A 216 6.04 -11.31 -19.44
CA CYS A 216 5.97 -11.14 -20.89
C CYS A 216 4.67 -11.75 -21.42
N SER A 217 4.01 -11.04 -22.33
CA SER A 217 2.89 -11.56 -23.11
C SER A 217 3.35 -12.73 -23.97
N ALA A 218 2.60 -13.83 -23.98
CA ALA A 218 2.92 -14.99 -24.83
C ALA A 218 2.37 -14.88 -26.26
N ASP A 219 1.40 -14.00 -26.50
CA ASP A 219 0.66 -13.87 -27.77
C ASP A 219 0.82 -12.48 -28.43
N GLY A 220 1.76 -11.67 -27.93
CA GLY A 220 2.07 -10.35 -28.48
C GLY A 220 1.05 -9.24 -28.18
N ARG A 221 0.07 -9.49 -27.28
CA ARG A 221 -0.80 -8.41 -26.79
C ARG A 221 -0.06 -7.44 -25.89
N MET A 222 -0.62 -6.25 -25.68
CA MET A 222 -0.03 -5.23 -24.82
C MET A 222 0.04 -5.66 -23.34
N GLN A 223 -0.94 -6.40 -22.85
CA GLN A 223 -1.00 -6.86 -21.46
C GLN A 223 -0.03 -8.04 -21.24
N SER A 224 0.80 -7.93 -20.21
CA SER A 224 1.78 -8.95 -19.78
C SER A 224 1.28 -9.84 -18.64
N ASN A 225 0.04 -9.61 -18.14
CA ASN A 225 -0.50 -10.30 -16.99
C ASN A 225 -0.49 -11.83 -17.14
N CYS A 226 0.07 -12.55 -16.18
CA CYS A 226 0.09 -14.01 -16.16
C CYS A 226 -1.32 -14.61 -16.21
N TYR A 227 -2.32 -13.94 -15.61
CA TYR A 227 -3.73 -14.35 -15.71
C TYR A 227 -4.24 -14.44 -17.16
N LEU A 228 -3.68 -13.66 -18.08
CA LEU A 228 -3.99 -13.70 -19.50
C LEU A 228 -3.03 -14.60 -20.32
N GLY A 229 -2.27 -15.47 -19.64
CA GLY A 229 -1.32 -16.37 -20.28
C GLY A 229 0.09 -15.82 -20.43
N GLY A 230 0.41 -14.68 -19.78
CA GLY A 230 1.77 -14.16 -19.75
C GLY A 230 2.72 -15.09 -18.98
N VAL A 231 4.00 -15.04 -19.33
CA VAL A 231 5.07 -15.82 -18.70
C VAL A 231 5.91 -14.94 -17.79
N GLY A 232 6.21 -15.42 -16.58
CA GLY A 232 7.06 -14.74 -15.61
C GLY A 232 8.46 -15.34 -15.52
N VAL A 233 9.48 -14.48 -15.47
CA VAL A 233 10.89 -14.88 -15.29
C VAL A 233 11.52 -13.98 -14.22
N LYS A 234 12.26 -14.57 -13.28
CA LYS A 234 13.05 -13.80 -12.29
C LYS A 234 13.94 -12.80 -12.98
N CYS A 235 13.98 -11.57 -12.52
CA CYS A 235 14.86 -10.54 -13.02
C CYS A 235 15.47 -9.72 -11.89
N SER A 236 16.60 -9.07 -12.15
CA SER A 236 17.21 -8.12 -11.22
C SER A 236 16.79 -6.70 -11.59
N LEU A 237 16.53 -5.87 -10.58
CA LEU A 237 16.28 -4.44 -10.73
C LEU A 237 17.59 -3.67 -10.55
N ASN A 238 17.75 -2.60 -11.35
CA ASN A 238 18.76 -1.60 -11.04
C ASN A 238 18.36 -0.80 -9.78
N GLU A 239 19.29 -0.02 -9.24
CA GLU A 239 19.08 0.77 -8.02
C GLU A 239 17.87 1.71 -8.11
N GLN A 240 17.67 2.36 -9.26
CA GLN A 240 16.52 3.24 -9.47
C GLN A 240 15.19 2.48 -9.34
N GLY A 241 15.07 1.31 -9.97
CA GLY A 241 13.85 0.50 -9.88
C GLY A 241 13.58 -0.02 -8.46
N ARG A 242 14.65 -0.34 -7.71
CA ARG A 242 14.54 -0.74 -6.29
C ARG A 242 14.03 0.40 -5.43
N LEU A 243 14.66 1.56 -5.50
CA LEU A 243 14.26 2.76 -4.75
C LEU A 243 12.83 3.17 -5.11
N LEU A 244 12.48 3.16 -6.39
CA LEU A 244 11.14 3.50 -6.85
C LEU A 244 10.07 2.58 -6.23
N ALA A 245 10.30 1.27 -6.22
CA ALA A 245 9.35 0.31 -5.64
C ALA A 245 9.17 0.53 -4.13
N LEU A 246 10.25 0.79 -3.40
CA LEU A 246 10.19 1.08 -1.96
C LEU A 246 9.45 2.39 -1.67
N GLN A 247 9.75 3.47 -2.40
CA GLN A 247 9.07 4.75 -2.25
C GLN A 247 7.56 4.64 -2.52
N VAL A 248 7.16 3.94 -3.59
CA VAL A 248 5.74 3.69 -3.89
C VAL A 248 5.05 2.93 -2.76
N SER A 249 5.69 1.88 -2.23
CA SER A 249 5.16 1.12 -1.09
C SER A 249 4.95 1.99 0.14
N GLU A 250 5.92 2.84 0.45
CA GLU A 250 5.91 3.76 1.60
C GLU A 250 4.83 4.83 1.45
N ILE A 251 4.78 5.55 0.33
CA ILE A 251 3.79 6.62 0.07
C ILE A 251 2.37 6.07 0.17
N LEU A 252 2.11 4.89 -0.39
CA LEU A 252 0.79 4.25 -0.35
C LEU A 252 0.49 3.58 1.00
N GLY A 253 1.46 3.52 1.92
CA GLY A 253 1.31 2.94 3.26
C GLY A 253 1.11 1.43 3.27
N MET A 254 1.73 0.71 2.33
CA MET A 254 1.52 -0.73 2.15
C MET A 254 2.56 -1.58 2.86
N ASP A 255 2.09 -2.54 3.63
CA ASP A 255 2.91 -3.57 4.26
C ASP A 255 3.28 -4.70 3.28
N VAL A 256 2.31 -5.12 2.46
CA VAL A 256 2.46 -6.19 1.47
C VAL A 256 1.88 -5.71 0.15
N CYS A 257 2.70 -5.63 -0.87
CA CYS A 257 2.23 -5.16 -2.17
C CYS A 257 3.01 -5.73 -3.35
N GLY A 258 2.37 -5.64 -4.52
CA GLY A 258 3.00 -5.81 -5.82
C GLY A 258 3.02 -4.49 -6.57
N ILE A 259 4.20 -4.01 -6.95
CA ILE A 259 4.40 -2.82 -7.75
C ILE A 259 4.72 -3.23 -9.18
N ASP A 260 3.99 -2.70 -10.15
CA ASP A 260 4.20 -2.96 -11.57
C ASP A 260 4.92 -1.78 -12.22
N LEU A 261 6.09 -2.03 -12.78
CA LEU A 261 6.96 -1.05 -13.39
C LEU A 261 7.02 -1.27 -14.91
N LEU A 262 6.87 -0.20 -15.68
CA LEU A 262 7.13 -0.19 -17.11
C LEU A 262 8.55 0.30 -17.37
N LEU A 263 9.28 -0.45 -18.18
CA LEU A 263 10.65 -0.15 -18.59
C LEU A 263 10.65 0.80 -19.78
N LYS A 264 11.52 1.81 -19.73
CA LYS A 264 11.79 2.75 -20.85
C LYS A 264 13.11 2.39 -21.54
N ASP A 265 13.31 2.88 -22.77
CA ASP A 265 14.52 2.60 -23.60
C ASP A 265 15.83 3.00 -22.91
N ASN A 266 15.81 4.03 -22.09
CA ASN A 266 16.97 4.50 -21.33
C ASN A 266 17.25 3.70 -20.06
N GLY A 267 16.54 2.58 -19.82
CA GLY A 267 16.67 1.76 -18.63
C GLY A 267 16.00 2.32 -17.37
N SER A 268 15.31 3.46 -17.46
CA SER A 268 14.50 4.00 -16.38
C SER A 268 13.12 3.34 -16.33
N PHE A 269 12.39 3.60 -15.24
CA PHE A 269 11.06 3.03 -15.03
C PHE A 269 10.00 4.11 -14.83
N VAL A 270 8.74 3.75 -15.12
CA VAL A 270 7.55 4.47 -14.67
C VAL A 270 6.60 3.50 -13.98
N VAL A 271 5.88 3.97 -12.97
CA VAL A 271 4.94 3.13 -12.21
C VAL A 271 3.66 2.93 -13.02
N CYS A 272 3.29 1.68 -13.23
CA CYS A 272 2.07 1.31 -13.94
C CYS A 272 0.88 1.09 -13.00
N GLU A 273 1.13 0.38 -11.90
CA GLU A 273 0.09 -0.03 -10.94
C GLU A 273 0.71 -0.45 -9.61
N ALA A 274 -0.05 -0.28 -8.54
CA ALA A 274 0.25 -0.84 -7.23
C ALA A 274 -0.91 -1.71 -6.74
N ASN A 275 -0.60 -2.89 -6.20
CA ASN A 275 -1.57 -3.92 -5.83
C ASN A 275 -1.45 -4.27 -4.35
N ALA A 276 -2.45 -3.91 -3.54
CA ALA A 276 -2.50 -4.21 -2.11
C ALA A 276 -2.84 -5.68 -1.78
N ASN A 277 -3.31 -6.45 -2.77
CA ASN A 277 -3.60 -7.88 -2.65
C ASN A 277 -2.85 -8.64 -3.75
N VAL A 278 -1.52 -8.70 -3.61
CA VAL A 278 -0.64 -9.28 -4.62
C VAL A 278 -0.94 -10.77 -4.85
N ALA A 279 -1.07 -11.15 -6.12
CA ALA A 279 -1.11 -12.53 -6.57
C ALA A 279 0.32 -13.04 -6.81
N PHE A 280 0.63 -14.27 -6.38
CA PHE A 280 1.99 -14.79 -6.39
C PHE A 280 2.12 -16.27 -6.82
N ALA A 281 1.07 -16.85 -7.42
CA ALA A 281 1.14 -18.25 -7.89
C ALA A 281 2.23 -18.46 -8.94
N GLU A 282 2.42 -17.49 -9.83
CA GLU A 282 3.48 -17.52 -10.85
C GLU A 282 4.79 -16.90 -10.33
N PHE A 283 4.69 -16.01 -9.33
CA PHE A 283 5.86 -15.33 -8.75
C PHE A 283 6.73 -16.30 -7.93
N ASP A 284 6.10 -17.12 -7.09
CA ASP A 284 6.82 -18.08 -6.24
C ASP A 284 7.72 -19.03 -7.05
N PRO A 285 7.21 -19.75 -8.07
CA PRO A 285 8.07 -20.63 -8.86
C PRO A 285 9.08 -19.84 -9.71
N ALA A 286 8.72 -18.67 -10.28
CA ALA A 286 9.62 -17.89 -11.09
C ALA A 286 10.80 -17.33 -10.29
N CYS A 287 10.56 -16.89 -9.07
CA CYS A 287 11.57 -16.30 -8.17
C CYS A 287 12.17 -17.34 -7.20
N GLN A 288 11.67 -18.57 -7.15
CA GLN A 288 12.06 -19.63 -6.21
C GLN A 288 11.86 -19.18 -4.73
N LEU A 289 10.67 -18.65 -4.44
CA LEU A 289 10.30 -18.10 -3.13
C LEU A 289 9.05 -18.79 -2.58
N ASP A 290 8.83 -18.64 -1.28
CA ASP A 290 7.58 -18.96 -0.59
C ASP A 290 7.03 -17.69 0.05
N LEU A 291 6.29 -16.91 -0.76
CA LEU A 291 5.74 -15.63 -0.32
C LEU A 291 4.69 -15.81 0.80
N GLY A 292 4.01 -16.96 0.82
CA GLY A 292 3.09 -17.29 1.91
C GLY A 292 3.77 -17.32 3.27
N SER A 293 4.92 -17.98 3.37
CA SER A 293 5.75 -18.00 4.59
C SER A 293 6.31 -16.62 4.94
N ILE A 294 6.81 -15.87 3.97
CA ILE A 294 7.35 -14.52 4.19
C ILE A 294 6.28 -13.57 4.75
N ILE A 295 5.06 -13.60 4.21
CA ILE A 295 3.94 -12.81 4.72
C ILE A 295 3.55 -13.24 6.15
N ALA A 296 3.56 -14.53 6.43
CA ALA A 296 3.26 -15.06 7.76
C ALA A 296 4.31 -14.61 8.79
N ASP A 297 5.60 -14.71 8.45
CA ASP A 297 6.69 -14.26 9.32
C ASP A 297 6.62 -12.76 9.58
N TYR A 298 6.34 -11.95 8.56
CA TYR A 298 6.11 -10.52 8.73
C TYR A 298 4.92 -10.23 9.64
N ALA A 299 3.78 -10.88 9.45
CA ALA A 299 2.60 -10.67 10.28
C ALA A 299 2.86 -11.02 11.75
N LEU A 300 3.62 -12.08 12.02
CA LEU A 300 4.02 -12.47 13.37
C LEU A 300 5.00 -11.48 14.01
N SER A 301 5.90 -10.88 13.22
CA SER A 301 6.83 -9.85 13.71
C SER A 301 6.13 -8.58 14.22
N LEU A 302 4.89 -8.35 13.80
CA LEU A 302 4.06 -7.22 14.26
C LEU A 302 3.37 -7.48 15.61
N LEU A 303 3.40 -8.71 16.11
CA LEU A 303 2.86 -9.03 17.43
C LEU A 303 3.73 -8.45 18.54
N PRO A 304 3.16 -8.01 19.68
CA PRO A 304 3.93 -7.56 20.81
C PRO A 304 4.90 -8.64 21.30
N SER A 305 6.19 -8.28 21.44
CA SER A 305 7.20 -9.22 21.94
C SER A 305 6.88 -9.63 23.38
N ARG A 306 6.96 -10.93 23.68
CA ARG A 306 6.78 -11.45 25.04
C ARG A 306 7.84 -10.95 26.04
N LEU A 307 8.99 -10.47 25.54
CA LEU A 307 10.13 -9.99 26.36
C LEU A 307 9.90 -8.64 27.05
N SER A 308 8.86 -7.88 26.73
CA SER A 308 8.60 -6.58 27.37
C SER A 308 7.82 -6.67 28.70
N LYS A 309 7.53 -7.86 29.25
CA LYS A 309 6.78 -8.05 30.48
C LYS A 309 7.60 -8.26 31.75
N GLU A 310 8.93 -8.37 31.66
CA GLU A 310 9.83 -8.53 32.82
C GLU A 310 10.96 -7.52 32.79
N ILE A 311 10.64 -6.23 32.92
CA ILE A 311 11.54 -5.30 33.56
C ILE A 311 10.94 -5.11 34.96
N PRO A 312 11.54 -5.70 36.03
CA PRO A 312 11.18 -5.33 37.38
C PRO A 312 11.45 -3.83 37.49
N LEU A 313 10.49 -3.05 37.95
CA LEU A 313 10.79 -1.72 38.49
C LEU A 313 11.88 -1.92 39.54
N LEU A 314 13.13 -1.57 39.22
CA LEU A 314 14.17 -1.37 40.21
C LEU A 314 13.63 -0.25 41.10
N ASP A 315 13.46 -0.58 42.37
CA ASP A 315 13.03 0.32 43.45
C ASP A 315 13.78 1.65 43.32
N ALA A 316 13.01 2.71 43.19
CA ALA A 316 13.52 4.06 43.30
C ALA A 316 14.14 4.22 44.68
N LEU A 317 15.46 4.29 44.74
CA LEU A 317 16.17 4.73 45.95
C LEU A 317 15.67 6.12 46.35
N PRO A 318 15.35 6.37 47.63
CA PRO A 318 14.89 7.67 48.05
C PRO A 318 16.01 8.71 47.90
N MET A 319 15.76 9.72 47.10
CA MET A 319 16.62 10.91 47.05
C MET A 319 16.50 11.63 48.41
N SER A 320 17.62 11.63 49.14
CA SER A 320 17.82 12.45 50.31
C SER A 320 17.70 13.93 49.92
N ARG A 321 16.75 14.61 50.62
CA ARG A 321 16.65 16.07 50.61
C ARG A 321 17.86 16.62 51.36
N GLU A 322 18.76 17.29 50.67
CA GLU A 322 19.61 18.30 51.28
C GLU A 322 19.02 19.68 51.02
N THR A 323 18.68 20.35 52.08
CA THR A 323 18.28 21.74 52.19
C THR A 323 19.51 22.63 52.05
N ASP A 324 19.46 23.60 51.13
CA ASP A 324 20.23 24.82 51.24
C ASP A 324 19.34 26.01 50.86
N GLU A 325 18.91 26.73 51.94
CA GLU A 325 18.44 28.10 51.88
C GLU A 325 19.66 29.02 51.67
N ALA A 326 19.58 29.90 50.69
CA ALA A 326 20.00 31.31 50.78
C ALA A 326 20.13 31.93 49.38
N ASN A 327 19.32 32.78 49.00
CA ASN A 327 19.49 34.24 48.93
C ASN A 327 18.38 34.89 48.07
N MET A 328 17.63 35.71 48.81
CA MET A 328 16.73 36.74 48.29
C MET A 328 17.49 37.92 47.68
N GLN A 329 16.92 38.54 46.72
CA GLN A 329 16.61 39.97 46.56
C GLN A 329 16.75 40.48 45.11
N ALA A 330 15.63 40.87 44.64
CA ALA A 330 15.16 42.22 44.21
C ALA A 330 15.63 42.58 42.78
N SER A 331 14.83 43.11 41.91
CA SER A 331 13.76 44.13 41.94
C SER A 331 13.07 44.19 40.57
N SER A 332 11.79 44.18 40.52
CA SER A 332 10.82 45.21 40.04
C SER A 332 11.32 46.21 38.98
N THR A 333 10.67 46.36 37.87
CA THR A 333 9.71 47.43 37.53
C THR A 333 9.55 47.68 36.01
N ILE A 334 8.33 47.52 35.50
CA ILE A 334 7.46 48.52 34.87
C ILE A 334 7.61 48.85 33.36
N ARG A 335 6.40 48.71 32.72
CA ARG A 335 5.70 49.50 31.66
C ARG A 335 6.04 49.23 30.20
N SER A 336 5.06 48.67 29.50
CA SER A 336 3.94 49.28 28.70
C SER A 336 4.32 50.38 27.73
N SER A 337 4.06 50.18 26.46
CA SER A 337 3.10 50.97 25.65
C SER A 337 3.28 50.70 24.14
N ASN A 338 2.19 50.39 23.52
CA ASN A 338 1.61 50.84 22.24
C ASN A 338 2.51 51.62 21.27
N ASP A 339 2.51 51.30 19.99
CA ASP A 339 1.71 51.87 18.93
C ASP A 339 2.29 51.59 17.54
N ALA A 340 1.39 51.24 16.72
CA ALA A 340 1.11 51.43 15.30
C ALA A 340 2.14 52.05 14.34
N SER A 341 2.06 51.50 13.18
CA SER A 341 1.95 52.06 11.82
C SER A 341 3.18 52.04 10.90
N SER A 342 2.93 51.41 9.78
CA SER A 342 3.03 51.97 8.43
C SER A 342 4.37 51.99 7.70
N CYS A 343 4.28 51.38 6.54
CA CYS A 343 4.86 51.77 5.22
C CYS A 343 6.27 51.35 4.80
N CYS A 344 6.21 50.53 3.78
CA CYS A 344 6.88 50.68 2.46
C CYS A 344 8.40 50.60 2.31
N ASN A 345 8.71 49.69 1.42
CA ASN A 345 9.70 49.75 0.32
C ASN A 345 11.15 49.33 0.53
N SER A 346 11.45 48.43 -0.32
CA SER A 346 12.55 48.30 -1.31
C SER A 346 13.65 47.28 -1.00
N VAL A 347 13.63 46.25 -1.87
CA VAL A 347 14.72 45.72 -2.70
C VAL A 347 16.11 45.57 -2.09
N SER A 348 16.63 44.37 -1.94
CA SER A 348 17.73 43.78 -2.69
C SER A 348 18.38 42.60 -1.94
N ASP A 349 18.80 41.67 -2.77
CA ASP A 349 19.93 40.73 -2.61
C ASP A 349 19.85 39.55 -1.65
N GLY A 350 19.82 38.41 -2.32
CA GLY A 350 20.36 37.10 -2.20
C GLY A 350 21.13 36.70 -0.93
N GLU A 351 20.56 35.72 -0.23
CA GLU A 351 21.37 34.73 0.47
C GLU A 351 20.62 33.38 0.48
N GLU A 352 21.33 32.36 -0.02
CA GLU A 352 20.90 30.96 0.00
C GLU A 352 20.70 30.48 1.45
N ILE A 353 19.44 30.22 1.82
CA ILE A 353 19.16 29.46 3.03
C ILE A 353 19.02 27.99 2.61
N ARG A 354 20.03 27.21 2.92
CA ARG A 354 19.94 25.75 2.94
C ARG A 354 19.14 25.33 4.16
N ASP A 355 17.87 25.10 3.98
CA ASP A 355 17.05 24.40 4.98
C ASP A 355 17.38 22.92 4.93
N SER A 356 18.06 22.47 5.98
CA SER A 356 18.26 21.07 6.30
C SER A 356 16.92 20.44 6.69
N ILE A 357 16.34 19.70 5.76
CA ILE A 357 15.18 18.86 6.03
C ILE A 357 15.62 17.73 6.96
N ASN A 358 15.14 17.79 8.18
CA ASN A 358 15.33 16.77 9.20
C ASN A 358 14.51 15.53 8.80
N VAL A 359 15.16 14.56 8.14
CA VAL A 359 14.58 13.26 7.81
C VAL A 359 14.47 12.46 9.10
N PRO A 360 13.28 12.05 9.55
CA PRO A 360 13.18 11.16 10.70
C PRO A 360 13.86 9.83 10.36
N LYS A 361 14.77 9.38 11.22
CA LYS A 361 15.41 8.07 11.11
C LYS A 361 14.32 6.99 11.10
N PRO A 362 14.36 6.01 10.18
CA PRO A 362 13.43 4.90 10.19
C PRO A 362 13.63 4.12 11.50
N CYS A 363 12.52 3.85 12.19
CA CYS A 363 12.49 2.88 13.27
C CYS A 363 12.90 1.53 12.69
N SER A 364 14.03 1.00 13.16
CA SER A 364 14.53 -0.31 12.78
C SER A 364 13.53 -1.38 13.23
N PRO A 365 12.90 -2.13 12.32
CA PRO A 365 12.38 -3.43 12.67
C PRO A 365 13.59 -4.37 12.77
N VAL A 366 13.64 -5.14 13.83
CA VAL A 366 14.61 -6.22 14.01
C VAL A 366 14.28 -7.33 12.99
N LEU A 367 14.76 -7.16 11.79
CA LEU A 367 15.05 -8.22 10.83
C LEU A 367 16.55 -8.09 10.58
N SER A 368 17.34 -8.66 11.51
CA SER A 368 18.74 -8.91 11.29
C SER A 368 18.85 -9.76 10.03
N ASP A 369 19.52 -9.21 9.02
CA ASP A 369 20.10 -9.94 7.89
C ASP A 369 19.13 -10.66 6.93
N CYS A 370 18.11 -9.96 6.42
CA CYS A 370 17.45 -10.40 5.19
C CYS A 370 18.23 -9.93 3.95
N ILE A 371 19.50 -10.34 3.86
CA ILE A 371 20.21 -10.40 2.59
C ILE A 371 19.81 -11.74 1.97
N TYR A 372 18.70 -11.75 1.25
CA TYR A 372 18.51 -12.77 0.24
C TYR A 372 19.47 -12.44 -0.90
N ASP A 373 20.59 -13.16 -0.90
CA ASP A 373 21.64 -13.05 -1.92
C ASP A 373 21.01 -13.28 -3.30
N VAL A 374 20.88 -12.24 -4.10
CA VAL A 374 20.21 -12.25 -5.41
C VAL A 374 21.17 -12.71 -6.52
N ASP A 375 22.44 -13.02 -6.16
CA ASP A 375 23.49 -13.44 -7.08
C ASP A 375 23.87 -14.93 -6.87
N LYS A 376 22.93 -15.85 -7.13
CA LYS A 376 23.25 -17.25 -7.43
C LYS A 376 22.20 -17.89 -8.31
#